data_d045b274cc3bcef18ee77f88f32e14e5
#
_entry.id   d045b274cc3bcef18ee77f88f32e14e5
#
_cell.length_a   1.000
_cell.length_b   1.000
_cell.length_c   1.000
_cell.angle_alpha   90.00
_cell.angle_beta   90.00
_cell.angle_gamma   90.00
#
_symmetry.space_group_name_H-M   'P 1'
#
loop_
_entity.id
_entity.type
_entity.pdbx_description
1 polymer ?
#
loop_
_entity_poly.entity_id
_entity_poly.type
_entity_poly.pdbx_seq_one_letter_code
_entity_poly.pdbx_strand_id
1 'polypeptide(L)'
;MRNYENKTKEDLLEIIEQLEKKIDFLSSHSSSDSSSPSKERFRDKYSTRILDALPDMLTVFDHDANIIELASSPATNHVEGINASNITTTNVKDILPEEAYESVRKNMDKVILTGESSTARHDLMLDGVLKKKKNRIFPLDNKYLLCM
;
A
#
# COMPACT_ATOMS: atom_id res chain seq x y z
N MET A 1 24.98 -26.46 20.56
CA MET A 1 26.37 -25.91 20.64
C MET A 1 27.32 -26.85 19.91
N ARG A 2 28.04 -26.37 18.91
CA ARG A 2 29.08 -27.18 18.27
C ARG A 2 30.32 -27.13 19.16
N ASN A 3 30.78 -28.30 19.58
CA ASN A 3 31.95 -28.42 20.47
C ASN A 3 33.22 -28.24 19.65
N TYR A 4 34.00 -27.18 19.88
CA TYR A 4 35.24 -26.86 19.20
C TYR A 4 36.49 -27.19 20.04
N GLU A 5 36.29 -27.75 21.24
CA GLU A 5 37.38 -27.95 22.24
C GLU A 5 38.49 -28.96 21.86
N ASN A 6 38.23 -29.80 20.83
CA ASN A 6 39.19 -30.82 20.39
C ASN A 6 39.66 -30.63 18.94
N LYS A 7 39.60 -29.39 18.39
CA LYS A 7 40.05 -29.16 17.01
C LYS A 7 41.49 -28.62 16.99
N THR A 8 42.26 -29.08 16.04
CA THR A 8 43.61 -28.56 15.78
C THR A 8 43.54 -27.14 15.23
N LYS A 9 44.64 -26.40 15.24
CA LYS A 9 44.75 -25.08 14.67
C LYS A 9 44.40 -25.08 13.18
N GLU A 10 44.84 -26.11 12.49
CA GLU A 10 44.59 -26.34 11.06
C GLU A 10 43.08 -26.55 10.80
N ASP A 11 42.40 -27.35 11.62
CA ASP A 11 40.96 -27.59 11.51
C ASP A 11 40.16 -26.29 11.71
N LEU A 12 40.60 -25.45 12.66
CA LEU A 12 39.96 -24.16 12.90
C LEU A 12 40.16 -23.17 11.77
N LEU A 13 41.35 -23.14 11.15
CA LEU A 13 41.61 -22.29 10.00
C LEU A 13 40.77 -22.70 8.79
N GLU A 14 40.60 -24.00 8.53
CA GLU A 14 39.73 -24.51 7.46
C GLU A 14 38.27 -24.11 7.72
N ILE A 15 37.80 -24.19 8.94
CA ILE A 15 36.45 -23.77 9.30
C ILE A 15 36.26 -22.26 9.10
N ILE A 16 37.25 -21.44 9.48
CA ILE A 16 37.22 -19.99 9.26
C ILE A 16 37.11 -19.68 7.77
N GLU A 17 37.95 -20.28 6.94
CA GLU A 17 37.93 -20.10 5.50
C GLU A 17 36.57 -20.50 4.86
N GLN A 18 35.98 -21.61 5.32
CA GLN A 18 34.67 -22.05 4.87
C GLN A 18 33.56 -21.09 5.30
N LEU A 19 33.67 -20.51 6.52
CA LEU A 19 32.69 -19.52 7.01
C LEU A 19 32.85 -18.21 6.26
N GLU A 20 34.05 -17.74 5.99
CA GLU A 20 34.29 -16.54 5.19
C GLU A 20 33.72 -16.69 3.76
N LYS A 21 33.97 -17.79 3.09
CA LYS A 21 33.36 -18.09 1.78
C LYS A 21 31.85 -18.12 1.84
N LYS A 22 31.27 -18.61 2.94
CA LYS A 22 29.82 -18.65 3.13
C LYS A 22 29.24 -17.28 3.44
N ILE A 23 29.96 -16.44 4.16
CA ILE A 23 29.60 -15.04 4.42
C ILE A 23 29.64 -14.25 3.10
N ASP A 24 30.70 -14.41 2.30
CA ASP A 24 30.82 -13.75 0.99
C ASP A 24 29.71 -14.20 0.04
N PHE A 25 29.38 -15.48 0.02
CA PHE A 25 28.26 -16.00 -0.76
C PHE A 25 26.91 -15.42 -0.28
N LEU A 26 26.67 -15.35 1.01
CA LEU A 26 25.45 -14.80 1.58
C LEU A 26 25.40 -13.27 1.43
N SER A 27 26.50 -12.56 1.54
CA SER A 27 26.56 -11.11 1.36
C SER A 27 26.44 -10.72 -0.11
N SER A 28 26.99 -11.49 -1.04
CA SER A 28 26.77 -11.31 -2.48
C SER A 28 25.34 -11.64 -2.92
N HIS A 29 24.60 -12.42 -2.10
CA HIS A 29 23.18 -12.73 -2.32
C HIS A 29 22.23 -11.90 -1.44
N SER A 30 22.72 -11.26 -0.37
CA SER A 30 21.93 -10.37 0.50
C SER A 30 21.98 -8.90 0.09
N SER A 31 22.90 -8.51 -0.78
CA SER A 31 22.83 -7.25 -1.51
C SER A 31 21.92 -7.32 -2.75
N SER A 32 21.36 -8.46 -3.04
CA SER A 32 20.13 -8.58 -3.80
C SER A 32 18.99 -8.64 -2.78
N ASP A 33 18.47 -7.49 -2.42
CA ASP A 33 17.04 -7.36 -2.27
C ASP A 33 16.44 -8.23 -3.36
N SER A 34 15.82 -9.34 -2.98
CA SER A 34 15.37 -10.39 -3.89
C SER A 34 14.04 -10.04 -4.55
N SER A 35 13.96 -8.86 -5.12
CA SER A 35 13.17 -8.59 -6.28
C SER A 35 14.04 -8.95 -7.48
N SER A 36 13.82 -10.11 -8.06
CA SER A 36 14.51 -10.45 -9.31
C SER A 36 14.33 -9.25 -10.25
N PRO A 37 15.39 -8.81 -10.98
CA PRO A 37 15.30 -7.66 -11.87
C PRO A 37 14.13 -7.73 -12.86
N SER A 38 13.62 -8.94 -13.11
CA SER A 38 12.44 -9.21 -13.91
C SER A 38 11.13 -8.88 -13.19
N LYS A 39 11.02 -9.08 -11.86
CA LYS A 39 9.80 -8.76 -11.09
C LYS A 39 9.64 -7.26 -10.84
N GLU A 40 10.72 -6.54 -10.54
CA GLU A 40 10.69 -5.08 -10.42
C GLU A 40 10.33 -4.42 -11.75
N ARG A 41 11.01 -4.80 -12.85
CA ARG A 41 10.70 -4.29 -14.19
C ARG A 41 9.26 -4.60 -14.63
N PHE A 42 8.72 -5.75 -14.22
CA PHE A 42 7.33 -6.09 -14.51
C PHE A 42 6.37 -5.16 -13.74
N ARG A 43 6.59 -4.95 -12.45
CA ARG A 43 5.79 -4.04 -11.62
C ARG A 43 5.84 -2.62 -12.17
N ASP A 44 7.02 -2.08 -12.40
CA ASP A 44 7.21 -0.72 -12.90
C ASP A 44 6.59 -0.54 -14.29
N LYS A 45 6.76 -1.54 -15.15
CA LYS A 45 6.25 -1.48 -16.53
C LYS A 45 4.72 -1.56 -16.61
N TYR A 46 4.09 -2.32 -15.72
CA TYR A 46 2.66 -2.63 -15.81
C TYR A 46 1.82 -2.00 -14.71
N SER A 47 2.43 -1.41 -13.66
CA SER A 47 1.70 -0.79 -12.55
C SER A 47 0.68 0.25 -13.03
N THR A 48 1.09 1.16 -13.90
CA THR A 48 0.20 2.18 -14.46
C THR A 48 -0.94 1.54 -15.26
N ARG A 49 -0.64 0.56 -16.10
CA ARG A 49 -1.67 -0.13 -16.91
C ARG A 49 -2.62 -0.96 -16.06
N ILE A 50 -2.15 -1.53 -14.96
CA ILE A 50 -2.99 -2.26 -14.01
C ILE A 50 -3.91 -1.28 -13.30
N LEU A 51 -3.39 -0.13 -12.84
CA LEU A 51 -4.20 0.93 -12.23
C LEU A 51 -5.24 1.47 -13.22
N ASP A 52 -4.86 1.71 -14.47
CA ASP A 52 -5.77 2.18 -15.52
C ASP A 52 -6.87 1.16 -15.88
N ALA A 53 -6.60 -0.13 -15.68
CA ALA A 53 -7.55 -1.20 -15.95
C ALA A 53 -8.50 -1.48 -14.78
N LEU A 54 -8.22 -0.95 -13.57
CA LEU A 54 -9.12 -1.11 -12.45
C LEU A 54 -10.39 -0.29 -12.67
N PRO A 55 -11.58 -0.90 -12.51
CA PRO A 55 -12.85 -0.19 -12.66
C PRO A 55 -13.15 0.74 -11.50
N ASP A 56 -12.37 0.67 -10.44
CA ASP A 56 -12.57 1.41 -9.20
C ASP A 56 -11.66 2.63 -9.12
N MET A 57 -12.12 3.65 -8.44
CA MET A 57 -11.34 4.82 -8.09
C MET A 57 -10.48 4.50 -6.88
N LEU A 58 -9.18 4.71 -7.00
CA LEU A 58 -8.23 4.57 -5.89
C LEU A 58 -7.92 5.94 -5.30
N THR A 59 -8.09 6.07 -4.01
CA THR A 59 -7.79 7.31 -3.29
C THR A 59 -6.82 7.05 -2.16
N VAL A 60 -5.75 7.83 -2.09
CA VAL A 60 -4.79 7.80 -0.99
C VAL A 60 -5.12 8.94 -0.04
N PHE A 61 -5.28 8.64 1.24
CA PHE A 61 -5.53 9.60 2.31
C PHE A 61 -4.39 9.61 3.32
N ASP A 62 -4.20 10.74 3.98
CA ASP A 62 -3.49 10.76 5.25
C ASP A 62 -4.43 10.41 6.43
N HIS A 63 -3.90 10.35 7.64
CA HIS A 63 -4.68 10.02 8.85
C HIS A 63 -5.71 11.10 9.24
N ASP A 64 -5.57 12.29 8.71
CA ASP A 64 -6.50 13.41 8.90
C ASP A 64 -7.59 13.48 7.82
N ALA A 65 -7.65 12.46 6.95
CA ALA A 65 -8.57 12.36 5.83
C ALA A 65 -8.36 13.41 4.72
N ASN A 66 -7.15 13.95 4.60
CA ASN A 66 -6.80 14.75 3.43
C ASN A 66 -6.45 13.83 2.26
N ILE A 67 -6.94 14.17 1.09
CA ILE A 67 -6.65 13.43 -0.14
C ILE A 67 -5.25 13.79 -0.62
N ILE A 68 -4.38 12.79 -0.67
CA ILE A 68 -3.00 12.95 -1.11
C ILE A 68 -2.90 12.64 -2.61
N GLU A 69 -3.59 11.60 -3.05
CA GLU A 69 -3.57 11.17 -4.44
C GLU A 69 -4.90 10.53 -4.83
N LEU A 70 -5.30 10.76 -6.06
CA LEU A 70 -6.47 10.16 -6.67
C LEU A 70 -6.06 9.54 -7.99
N ALA A 71 -6.12 8.21 -8.07
CA ALA A 71 -6.00 7.48 -9.31
C ALA A 71 -7.39 7.02 -9.76
N SER A 72 -7.85 7.59 -10.86
CA SER A 72 -9.12 7.20 -11.48
C SER A 72 -8.85 6.57 -12.84
N SER A 73 -9.54 5.47 -13.12
CA SER A 73 -9.60 4.95 -14.48
C SER A 73 -10.28 5.97 -15.40
N PRO A 74 -9.92 6.05 -16.68
CA PRO A 74 -10.65 6.84 -17.68
C PRO A 74 -12.16 6.53 -17.69
N ALA A 75 -12.55 5.31 -17.32
CA ALA A 75 -13.94 4.89 -17.19
C ALA A 75 -14.67 5.49 -15.96
N THR A 76 -13.95 5.96 -14.96
CA THR A 76 -14.50 6.50 -13.70
C THR A 76 -14.39 8.03 -13.60
N ASN A 77 -13.84 8.70 -14.61
CA ASN A 77 -13.71 10.17 -14.67
C ASN A 77 -15.06 10.94 -14.71
N HIS A 78 -16.17 10.24 -14.64
CA HIS A 78 -17.52 10.82 -14.65
C HIS A 78 -18.16 10.90 -13.25
N VAL A 79 -17.39 11.00 -12.18
CA VAL A 79 -17.96 11.46 -10.93
C VAL A 79 -18.07 12.99 -11.05
N GLU A 80 -19.25 13.45 -11.48
CA GLU A 80 -19.53 14.89 -11.62
C GLU A 80 -19.14 15.65 -10.35
N GLY A 81 -18.38 16.72 -10.53
CA GLY A 81 -17.92 17.59 -9.46
C GLY A 81 -16.54 17.26 -8.86
N ILE A 82 -15.96 16.13 -9.20
CA ILE A 82 -14.63 15.74 -8.72
C ILE A 82 -13.61 15.86 -9.86
N ASN A 83 -13.01 17.03 -10.01
CA ASN A 83 -11.87 17.22 -10.90
C ASN A 83 -10.61 16.72 -10.20
N ALA A 84 -10.00 15.67 -10.75
CA ALA A 84 -8.77 15.06 -10.21
C ALA A 84 -7.63 16.09 -9.98
N SER A 85 -7.61 17.18 -10.76
CA SER A 85 -6.61 18.24 -10.65
C SER A 85 -6.80 19.19 -9.44
N ASN A 86 -8.00 19.24 -8.83
CA ASN A 86 -8.30 20.13 -7.70
C ASN A 86 -8.51 19.40 -6.36
N ILE A 87 -8.43 18.08 -6.37
CA ILE A 87 -8.77 17.23 -5.21
C ILE A 87 -7.58 17.01 -4.28
N THR A 88 -6.36 17.04 -4.80
CA THR A 88 -5.17 16.94 -3.97
C THR A 88 -5.14 18.09 -2.96
N THR A 89 -5.03 17.76 -1.67
CA THR A 89 -5.11 18.65 -0.50
C THR A 89 -6.53 18.95 0.02
N THR A 90 -7.58 18.44 -0.62
CA THR A 90 -8.95 18.61 -0.12
C THR A 90 -9.23 17.55 0.95
N ASN A 91 -9.91 17.94 2.03
CA ASN A 91 -10.34 17.00 3.05
C ASN A 91 -11.61 16.27 2.59
N VAL A 92 -11.70 14.98 2.88
CA VAL A 92 -12.88 14.16 2.53
C VAL A 92 -14.17 14.74 3.13
N LYS A 93 -14.07 15.42 4.28
CA LYS A 93 -15.19 16.11 4.92
C LYS A 93 -15.82 17.19 4.04
N ASP A 94 -15.03 17.83 3.19
CA ASP A 94 -15.51 18.91 2.32
C ASP A 94 -16.22 18.39 1.06
N ILE A 95 -16.08 17.09 0.79
CA ILE A 95 -16.63 16.44 -0.42
C ILE A 95 -17.83 15.57 -0.11
N LEU A 96 -17.81 14.86 1.02
CA LEU A 96 -18.87 13.92 1.38
C LEU A 96 -19.92 14.57 2.26
N PRO A 97 -21.20 14.18 2.12
CA PRO A 97 -22.22 14.48 3.12
C PRO A 97 -21.80 13.98 4.51
N GLU A 98 -22.25 14.67 5.56
CA GLU A 98 -21.82 14.42 6.94
C GLU A 98 -21.94 12.95 7.36
N GLU A 99 -23.07 12.31 7.07
CA GLU A 99 -23.32 10.90 7.39
C GLU A 99 -22.33 9.94 6.65
N ALA A 100 -22.04 10.26 5.40
CA ALA A 100 -21.08 9.48 4.60
C ALA A 100 -19.65 9.68 5.12
N TYR A 101 -19.30 10.92 5.48
CA TYR A 101 -18.01 11.23 6.08
C TYR A 101 -17.81 10.51 7.42
N GLU A 102 -18.81 10.54 8.31
CA GLU A 102 -18.74 9.84 9.61
C GLU A 102 -18.52 8.33 9.42
N SER A 103 -19.23 7.72 8.47
CA SER A 103 -19.03 6.30 8.14
C SER A 103 -17.61 6.02 7.66
N VAL A 104 -17.07 6.84 6.76
CA VAL A 104 -15.71 6.70 6.26
C VAL A 104 -14.71 6.93 7.38
N ARG A 105 -14.85 8.01 8.15
CA ARG A 105 -13.96 8.38 9.26
C ARG A 105 -13.87 7.27 10.32
N LYS A 106 -14.99 6.75 10.76
CA LYS A 106 -15.04 5.63 11.71
C LYS A 106 -14.26 4.41 11.22
N ASN A 107 -14.36 4.09 9.93
CA ASN A 107 -13.63 2.97 9.36
C ASN A 107 -12.15 3.28 9.15
N MET A 108 -11.77 4.52 8.85
CA MET A 108 -10.37 4.96 8.84
C MET A 108 -9.74 4.82 10.22
N ASP A 109 -10.39 5.33 11.26
CA ASP A 109 -9.90 5.23 12.64
C ASP A 109 -9.71 3.77 13.08
N LYS A 110 -10.62 2.88 12.66
CA LYS A 110 -10.48 1.44 12.89
C LYS A 110 -9.23 0.89 12.19
N VAL A 111 -8.99 1.23 10.93
CA VAL A 111 -7.80 0.78 10.17
C VAL A 111 -6.52 1.31 10.80
N ILE A 112 -6.49 2.58 11.21
CA ILE A 112 -5.35 3.21 11.89
C ILE A 112 -5.05 2.48 13.20
N LEU A 113 -6.07 2.16 13.98
CA LEU A 113 -5.92 1.52 15.28
C LEU A 113 -5.51 0.05 15.19
N THR A 114 -6.08 -0.70 14.26
CA THR A 114 -5.91 -2.16 14.18
C THR A 114 -4.86 -2.60 13.18
N GLY A 115 -4.53 -1.77 12.20
CA GLY A 115 -3.70 -2.15 11.04
C GLY A 115 -4.41 -3.10 10.06
N GLU A 116 -5.70 -3.38 10.26
CA GLU A 116 -6.48 -4.26 9.41
C GLU A 116 -7.41 -3.46 8.49
N SER A 117 -7.68 -3.99 7.30
CA SER A 117 -8.61 -3.35 6.36
C SER A 117 -10.03 -3.30 6.92
N SER A 118 -10.76 -2.24 6.58
CA SER A 118 -12.16 -2.06 6.95
C SER A 118 -13.02 -1.68 5.75
N THR A 119 -14.32 -1.82 5.89
CA THR A 119 -15.28 -1.49 4.83
C THR A 119 -16.28 -0.48 5.33
N ALA A 120 -16.28 0.71 4.75
CA ALA A 120 -17.31 1.72 4.93
C ALA A 120 -18.45 1.51 3.93
N ARG A 121 -19.68 1.66 4.40
CA ARG A 121 -20.87 1.66 3.54
C ARG A 121 -21.65 2.94 3.82
N HIS A 122 -22.00 3.63 2.77
CA HIS A 122 -22.77 4.86 2.88
C HIS A 122 -23.60 5.08 1.61
N ASP A 123 -24.61 5.87 1.74
CA ASP A 123 -25.46 6.27 0.65
C ASP A 123 -25.03 7.65 0.12
N LEU A 124 -24.94 7.78 -1.20
CA LEU A 124 -24.64 9.05 -1.87
C LEU A 124 -25.73 9.38 -2.87
N MET A 125 -26.17 10.63 -2.86
CA MET A 125 -27.04 11.15 -3.90
C MET A 125 -26.16 11.58 -5.09
N LEU A 126 -26.28 10.89 -6.22
CA LEU A 126 -25.59 11.19 -7.47
C LEU A 126 -26.64 11.38 -8.56
N ASP A 127 -26.63 12.54 -9.20
CA ASP A 127 -27.62 12.88 -10.26
C ASP A 127 -29.07 12.70 -9.83
N GLY A 128 -29.39 13.03 -8.57
CA GLY A 128 -30.74 12.85 -8.00
C GLY A 128 -31.12 11.40 -7.70
N VAL A 129 -30.20 10.45 -7.85
CA VAL A 129 -30.40 9.03 -7.55
C VAL A 129 -29.60 8.62 -6.34
N LEU A 130 -30.26 7.99 -5.36
CA LEU A 130 -29.60 7.44 -4.19
C LEU A 130 -28.80 6.18 -4.58
N LYS A 131 -27.49 6.25 -4.49
CA LYS A 131 -26.59 5.13 -4.78
C LYS A 131 -25.90 4.66 -3.50
N LYS A 132 -25.97 3.34 -3.26
CA LYS A 132 -25.23 2.71 -2.17
C LYS A 132 -23.78 2.53 -2.58
N LYS A 133 -22.88 3.12 -1.81
CA LYS A 133 -21.42 3.00 -2.01
C LYS A 133 -20.81 2.09 -0.95
N LYS A 134 -19.80 1.37 -1.37
CA LYS A 134 -19.00 0.50 -0.52
C LYS A 134 -17.55 0.81 -0.78
N ASN A 135 -16.88 1.36 0.19
CA ASN A 135 -15.47 1.69 0.13
C ASN A 135 -14.68 0.73 1.02
N ARG A 136 -13.62 0.17 0.49
CA ARG A 136 -12.67 -0.64 1.26
C ARG A 136 -11.45 0.21 1.57
N ILE A 137 -11.09 0.27 2.84
CA ILE A 137 -9.98 1.08 3.35
C ILE A 137 -8.89 0.13 3.84
N PHE A 138 -7.66 0.35 3.39
CA PHE A 138 -6.49 -0.46 3.71
C PHE A 138 -5.39 0.43 4.30
N PRO A 139 -4.61 -0.06 5.26
CA PRO A 139 -3.38 0.62 5.63
C PRO A 139 -2.37 0.48 4.48
N LEU A 140 -1.82 1.59 4.02
CA LEU A 140 -0.77 1.60 3.02
C LEU A 140 0.61 1.57 3.70
N ASP A 141 0.76 2.45 4.68
CA ASP A 141 1.92 2.52 5.59
C ASP A 141 1.53 3.21 6.91
N ASN A 142 2.52 3.68 7.67
CA ASN A 142 2.31 4.37 8.95
C ASN A 142 1.71 5.79 8.82
N LYS A 143 1.51 6.30 7.61
CA LYS A 143 1.03 7.66 7.35
C LYS A 143 -0.19 7.70 6.45
N TYR A 144 -0.35 6.71 5.58
CA TYR A 144 -1.31 6.74 4.49
C TYR A 144 -2.24 5.54 4.49
N LEU A 145 -3.45 5.79 4.03
CA LEU A 145 -4.50 4.80 3.81
C LEU A 145 -4.88 4.79 2.33
N LEU A 146 -5.18 3.61 1.80
CA LEU A 146 -5.72 3.41 0.46
C LEU A 146 -7.21 3.10 0.55
N CYS A 147 -8.02 3.80 -0.22
CA CYS A 147 -9.45 3.54 -0.39
C CYS A 147 -9.77 3.13 -1.82
N MET A 148 -10.59 2.09 -1.95
CA MET A 148 -11.13 1.57 -3.21
C MET A 148 -12.65 1.57 -3.19
#